data_f7680ea31694b5fd5dc3bb36b19823a3
#
_entry.id   f7680ea31694b5fd5dc3bb36b19823a3
#
_cell.length_a   1.000
_cell.length_b   1.000
_cell.length_c   1.000
_cell.angle_alpha   90.00
_cell.angle_beta   90.00
_cell.angle_gamma   90.00
#
_symmetry.space_group_name_H-M   'P 1'
#
loop_
_entity.id
_entity.type
_entity.pdbx_description
1 polymer ?
#
loop_
_entity_poly.entity_id
_entity_poly.type
_entity_poly.pdbx_seq_one_letter_code
_entity_poly.pdbx_strand_id
1 'polypeptide(L)'
;MTQPPVIIQGGMGAGVSNWRLANAVSRLGQLGVVSGTALDQIFARRLQDGDPGGHMRRGVDAFPFPAMAERIWQRYYIAGGKGERTPYRPVPRHEKDNPRELTELDIVSNFVEVFLAREGHDYPVGMNYLEKIQTAHLATIYGAMLAGVGTVIMGAGIPLKIPGLLDGYVEHKSAEYTIHVTGALEGDDTTAHFNPRDYMECELNALTRPNFFAIVSSNTLATTMVKKANGRVDGLVVEMQTAGGHNAPPRGKMQLSDAGEPIYGERDAIDIAKLCELGVPFWLAGGYGHPEKLSEALAQGAAGIQVGTAFEFAEESGLREDYKRTLLAKAIAGAAQVFTDPLASPTRFPFKVARLEGTGSEADVYAARPRICDLG
;
A
#
# COMPACT_ATOMS: atom_id res chain seq x y z
N MET A 1 0.87 -24.90 9.00
CA MET A 1 1.18 -23.75 8.12
C MET A 1 0.12 -23.74 7.04
N THR A 2 -0.68 -22.69 6.93
CA THR A 2 -1.61 -22.51 5.81
C THR A 2 -0.81 -22.43 4.53
N GLN A 3 -1.28 -23.06 3.45
CA GLN A 3 -0.64 -22.94 2.15
C GLN A 3 -0.53 -21.46 1.75
N PRO A 4 0.57 -21.07 1.08
CA PRO A 4 0.70 -19.69 0.59
C PRO A 4 -0.46 -19.37 -0.38
N PRO A 5 -0.97 -18.12 -0.39
CA PRO A 5 -2.05 -17.75 -1.29
C PRO A 5 -1.61 -17.91 -2.75
N VAL A 6 -2.49 -18.43 -3.60
CA VAL A 6 -2.19 -18.56 -5.03
C VAL A 6 -2.36 -17.23 -5.75
N ILE A 7 -3.32 -16.41 -5.29
CA ILE A 7 -3.57 -15.06 -5.82
C ILE A 7 -3.41 -14.03 -4.72
N ILE A 8 -2.65 -13.00 -5.01
CA ILE A 8 -2.56 -11.78 -4.20
C ILE A 8 -3.33 -10.68 -4.94
N GLN A 9 -4.34 -10.09 -4.29
CA GLN A 9 -4.91 -8.85 -4.77
C GLN A 9 -3.95 -7.72 -4.37
N GLY A 10 -3.33 -7.07 -5.35
CA GLY A 10 -2.34 -6.03 -5.12
C GLY A 10 -2.92 -4.80 -4.42
N GLY A 11 -2.17 -4.22 -3.50
CA GLY A 11 -2.53 -2.96 -2.86
C GLY A 11 -2.42 -1.80 -3.85
N MET A 12 -3.53 -1.12 -4.14
CA MET A 12 -3.63 -0.09 -5.17
C MET A 12 -4.05 1.25 -4.59
N GLY A 13 -3.40 2.32 -5.03
CA GLY A 13 -3.75 3.72 -4.83
C GLY A 13 -3.91 4.14 -3.36
N ALA A 14 -4.57 5.27 -3.15
CA ALA A 14 -5.10 5.70 -1.87
C ALA A 14 -6.61 5.37 -1.84
N GLY A 15 -7.01 4.42 -1.02
CA GLY A 15 -8.42 4.03 -0.89
C GLY A 15 -9.02 3.17 -2.00
N VAL A 16 -8.30 2.85 -3.07
CA VAL A 16 -8.77 1.92 -4.12
C VAL A 16 -8.82 0.50 -3.57
N SER A 17 -7.71 -0.01 -3.05
CA SER A 17 -7.68 -1.23 -2.26
C SER A 17 -8.04 -0.90 -0.81
N ASN A 18 -9.34 -0.84 -0.53
CA ASN A 18 -9.90 -0.59 0.78
C ASN A 18 -10.23 -1.91 1.51
N TRP A 19 -10.71 -1.81 2.74
CA TRP A 19 -11.09 -2.97 3.56
C TRP A 19 -12.16 -3.86 2.92
N ARG A 20 -13.11 -3.31 2.13
CA ARG A 20 -14.17 -4.09 1.47
C ARG A 20 -13.60 -5.03 0.42
N LEU A 21 -12.72 -4.51 -0.44
CA LEU A 21 -12.05 -5.31 -1.46
C LEU A 21 -11.18 -6.40 -0.80
N ALA A 22 -10.36 -6.02 0.19
CA ALA A 22 -9.51 -6.98 0.89
C ALA A 22 -10.33 -8.07 1.59
N ASN A 23 -11.44 -7.71 2.28
CA ASN A 23 -12.36 -8.67 2.90
C ASN A 23 -12.95 -9.63 1.88
N ALA A 24 -13.49 -9.12 0.77
CA ALA A 24 -14.11 -9.94 -0.27
C ALA A 24 -13.13 -10.98 -0.84
N VAL A 25 -11.89 -10.57 -1.13
CA VAL A 25 -10.85 -11.47 -1.66
C VAL A 25 -10.41 -12.49 -0.61
N SER A 26 -10.20 -12.07 0.64
CA SER A 26 -9.77 -12.98 1.72
C SER A 26 -10.83 -14.03 2.03
N ARG A 27 -12.12 -13.68 2.01
CA ARG A 27 -13.23 -14.65 2.15
C ARG A 27 -13.26 -15.73 1.07
N LEU A 28 -12.65 -15.48 -0.07
CA LEU A 28 -12.48 -16.46 -1.15
C LEU A 28 -11.20 -17.30 -1.00
N GLY A 29 -10.50 -17.20 0.14
CA GLY A 29 -9.30 -17.99 0.43
C GLY A 29 -8.04 -17.49 -0.28
N GLN A 30 -8.03 -16.24 -0.76
CA GLN A 30 -6.87 -15.59 -1.38
C GLN A 30 -6.35 -14.45 -0.50
N LEU A 31 -5.23 -13.83 -0.82
CA LEU A 31 -4.71 -12.71 -0.03
C LEU A 31 -5.32 -11.40 -0.51
N GLY A 32 -6.33 -10.92 0.21
CA GLY A 32 -6.83 -9.56 0.08
C GLY A 32 -5.89 -8.57 0.76
N VAL A 33 -5.54 -7.49 0.08
CA VAL A 33 -4.54 -6.53 0.54
C VAL A 33 -5.12 -5.12 0.58
N VAL A 34 -5.03 -4.50 1.74
CA VAL A 34 -5.36 -3.09 1.92
C VAL A 34 -4.17 -2.22 1.50
N SER A 35 -4.44 -1.09 0.82
CA SER A 35 -3.42 -0.06 0.62
C SER A 35 -3.27 0.80 1.87
N GLY A 36 -2.07 0.81 2.46
CA GLY A 36 -1.72 1.63 3.63
C GLY A 36 -1.46 3.10 3.30
N THR A 37 -1.67 3.52 2.05
CA THR A 37 -1.39 4.89 1.62
C THR A 37 -2.47 5.86 2.09
N ALA A 38 -2.07 6.87 2.85
CA ALA A 38 -2.92 7.97 3.34
C ALA A 38 -4.17 7.50 4.12
N LEU A 39 -4.07 6.42 4.89
CA LEU A 39 -5.20 5.92 5.69
C LEU A 39 -5.61 6.89 6.80
N ASP A 40 -4.69 7.66 7.35
CA ASP A 40 -4.92 8.80 8.24
C ASP A 40 -5.92 9.80 7.63
N GLN A 41 -5.65 10.24 6.42
CA GLN A 41 -6.50 11.19 5.68
C GLN A 41 -7.85 10.55 5.34
N ILE A 42 -7.84 9.32 4.83
CA ILE A 42 -9.05 8.60 4.42
C ILE A 42 -9.96 8.37 5.62
N PHE A 43 -9.41 7.90 6.74
CA PHE A 43 -10.15 7.66 7.96
C PHE A 43 -10.74 8.96 8.53
N ALA A 44 -9.92 10.02 8.67
CA ALA A 44 -10.37 11.31 9.14
C ALA A 44 -11.49 11.92 8.27
N ARG A 45 -11.43 11.74 6.95
CA ARG A 45 -12.49 12.20 6.03
C ARG A 45 -13.77 11.37 6.15
N ARG A 46 -13.67 10.04 6.25
CA ARG A 46 -14.85 9.16 6.49
C ARG A 46 -15.58 9.53 7.78
N LEU A 47 -14.85 9.89 8.85
CA LEU A 47 -15.46 10.39 10.08
C LEU A 47 -16.17 11.73 9.86
N GLN A 48 -15.57 12.65 9.12
CA GLN A 48 -16.17 13.94 8.79
C GLN A 48 -17.36 13.85 7.83
N ASP A 49 -17.42 12.78 7.04
CA ASP A 49 -18.59 12.45 6.22
C ASP A 49 -19.71 11.76 7.02
N GLY A 50 -19.53 11.62 8.36
CA GLY A 50 -20.54 11.08 9.27
C GLY A 50 -20.53 9.55 9.39
N ASP A 51 -19.43 8.90 9.01
CA ASP A 51 -19.27 7.44 9.05
C ASP A 51 -20.44 6.69 8.39
N PRO A 52 -20.70 6.86 7.08
CA PRO A 52 -21.80 6.19 6.40
C PRO A 52 -21.76 4.68 6.59
N GLY A 53 -22.81 4.12 7.19
CA GLY A 53 -22.92 2.70 7.52
C GLY A 53 -22.30 2.29 8.85
N GLY A 54 -21.73 3.21 9.64
CA GLY A 54 -21.19 2.93 10.98
C GLY A 54 -19.96 2.01 10.99
N HIS A 55 -19.24 1.96 9.87
CA HIS A 55 -18.12 1.04 9.72
C HIS A 55 -16.90 1.47 10.54
N MET A 56 -16.59 2.77 10.53
CA MET A 56 -15.46 3.29 11.31
C MET A 56 -15.73 3.13 12.80
N ARG A 57 -16.97 3.37 13.25
CA ARG A 57 -17.36 3.19 14.64
C ARG A 57 -17.11 1.77 15.12
N ARG A 58 -17.50 0.76 14.33
CA ARG A 58 -17.22 -0.66 14.67
C ARG A 58 -15.73 -0.94 14.87
N GLY A 59 -14.90 -0.43 13.97
CA GLY A 59 -13.46 -0.61 14.10
C GLY A 59 -12.87 0.12 15.30
N VAL A 60 -13.35 1.33 15.58
CA VAL A 60 -12.96 2.14 16.74
C VAL A 60 -13.36 1.45 18.05
N ASP A 61 -14.57 0.87 18.12
CA ASP A 61 -15.05 0.16 19.31
C ASP A 61 -14.24 -1.11 19.61
N ALA A 62 -13.62 -1.71 18.59
CA ALA A 62 -12.76 -2.88 18.72
C ALA A 62 -11.30 -2.54 19.04
N PHE A 63 -10.93 -1.27 18.99
CA PHE A 63 -9.54 -0.84 19.21
C PHE A 63 -9.11 -1.01 20.68
N PRO A 64 -7.92 -1.56 20.95
CA PRO A 64 -7.51 -1.94 22.32
C PRO A 64 -7.27 -0.78 23.27
N PHE A 65 -7.17 0.46 22.77
CA PHE A 65 -6.92 1.66 23.57
C PHE A 65 -8.08 2.67 23.44
N PRO A 66 -9.16 2.51 24.23
CA PRO A 66 -10.40 3.27 24.04
C PRO A 66 -10.24 4.77 24.16
N ALA A 67 -9.38 5.25 25.06
CA ALA A 67 -9.19 6.70 25.24
C ALA A 67 -8.49 7.34 24.02
N MET A 68 -7.53 6.65 23.41
CA MET A 68 -6.92 7.09 22.15
C MET A 68 -7.96 7.13 21.03
N ALA A 69 -8.73 6.07 20.86
CA ALA A 69 -9.77 5.98 19.83
C ALA A 69 -10.80 7.09 19.99
N GLU A 70 -11.23 7.38 21.23
CA GLU A 70 -12.20 8.42 21.52
C GLU A 70 -11.66 9.83 21.23
N ARG A 71 -10.37 10.14 21.53
CA ARG A 71 -9.74 11.42 21.14
C ARG A 71 -9.79 11.65 19.64
N ILE A 72 -9.49 10.61 18.84
CA ILE A 72 -9.55 10.70 17.38
C ILE A 72 -10.99 10.85 16.88
N TRP A 73 -11.92 10.09 17.46
CA TRP A 73 -13.34 10.20 17.15
C TRP A 73 -13.86 11.61 17.39
N GLN A 74 -13.67 12.17 18.58
CA GLN A 74 -14.12 13.52 18.95
C GLN A 74 -13.51 14.61 18.05
N ARG A 75 -12.28 14.39 17.60
CA ARG A 75 -11.60 15.37 16.75
C ARG A 75 -12.19 15.43 15.33
N TYR A 76 -12.55 14.30 14.74
CA TYR A 76 -12.88 14.24 13.32
C TYR A 76 -14.34 13.87 13.02
N TYR A 77 -15.03 13.19 13.91
CA TYR A 77 -16.40 12.79 13.64
C TYR A 77 -17.34 13.99 13.60
N ILE A 78 -18.23 14.00 12.59
CA ILE A 78 -19.29 15.00 12.43
C ILE A 78 -20.62 14.25 12.30
N ALA A 79 -21.49 14.38 13.28
CA ALA A 79 -22.80 13.74 13.23
C ALA A 79 -23.60 14.25 12.03
N GLY A 80 -24.08 13.32 11.18
CA GLY A 80 -24.79 13.65 9.95
C GLY A 80 -23.90 14.09 8.80
N GLY A 81 -22.59 14.11 8.98
CA GLY A 81 -21.60 14.50 7.98
C GLY A 81 -21.42 16.02 7.85
N LYS A 82 -20.28 16.42 7.27
CA LYS A 82 -20.01 17.82 6.96
C LYS A 82 -20.92 18.32 5.83
N GLY A 83 -21.18 19.63 5.80
CA GLY A 83 -21.87 20.25 4.68
C GLY A 83 -21.08 20.06 3.36
N GLU A 84 -21.79 19.90 2.25
CA GLU A 84 -21.21 19.62 0.93
C GLU A 84 -20.08 20.59 0.54
N ARG A 85 -20.23 21.87 0.82
CA ARG A 85 -19.25 22.93 0.51
C ARG A 85 -18.27 23.21 1.64
N THR A 86 -18.39 22.53 2.79
CA THR A 86 -17.47 22.70 3.91
C THR A 86 -16.18 21.93 3.63
N PRO A 87 -15.01 22.57 3.68
CA PRO A 87 -13.75 21.85 3.53
C PRO A 87 -13.56 20.83 4.67
N TYR A 88 -12.79 19.76 4.41
CA TYR A 88 -12.38 18.87 5.46
C TYR A 88 -11.44 19.56 6.45
N ARG A 89 -11.55 19.21 7.72
CA ARG A 89 -10.51 19.56 8.71
C ARG A 89 -9.23 18.87 8.29
N PRO A 90 -8.11 19.60 8.21
CA PRO A 90 -6.83 19.00 7.83
C PRO A 90 -6.34 18.01 8.89
N VAL A 91 -5.59 17.02 8.43
CA VAL A 91 -4.77 16.16 9.25
C VAL A 91 -3.39 16.78 9.36
N PRO A 92 -2.70 16.71 10.51
CA PRO A 92 -1.33 17.20 10.62
C PRO A 92 -0.42 16.58 9.57
N ARG A 93 0.60 17.31 9.14
CA ARG A 93 1.57 16.86 8.16
C ARG A 93 2.56 15.89 8.81
N HIS A 94 2.93 14.83 8.09
CA HIS A 94 3.99 13.93 8.54
C HIS A 94 5.36 14.62 8.50
N GLU A 95 6.08 14.49 9.59
CA GLU A 95 7.43 14.99 9.78
C GLU A 95 8.33 13.86 10.33
N LYS A 96 9.63 14.13 10.51
CA LYS A 96 10.54 13.17 11.16
C LYS A 96 10.03 12.76 12.55
N ASP A 97 9.64 13.75 13.33
CA ASP A 97 9.07 13.59 14.68
C ASP A 97 7.58 13.98 14.62
N ASN A 98 6.73 13.01 14.32
CA ASN A 98 5.29 13.24 14.19
C ASN A 98 4.68 13.71 15.52
N PRO A 99 3.76 14.69 15.51
CA PRO A 99 3.02 15.04 16.71
C PRO A 99 2.18 13.86 17.20
N ARG A 100 2.00 13.77 18.52
CA ARG A 100 1.29 12.65 19.16
C ARG A 100 -0.08 12.37 18.52
N GLU A 101 -0.82 13.41 18.20
CA GLU A 101 -2.15 13.28 17.59
C GLU A 101 -2.13 12.63 16.20
N LEU A 102 -1.09 12.87 15.41
CA LEU A 102 -0.92 12.23 14.09
C LEU A 102 -0.50 10.78 14.28
N THR A 103 0.42 10.51 15.21
CA THR A 103 0.84 9.14 15.53
C THR A 103 -0.34 8.29 16.01
N GLU A 104 -1.21 8.84 16.89
CA GLU A 104 -2.43 8.18 17.34
C GLU A 104 -3.40 7.92 16.16
N LEU A 105 -3.56 8.89 15.26
CA LEU A 105 -4.38 8.74 14.06
C LEU A 105 -3.85 7.67 13.12
N ASP A 106 -2.53 7.62 12.91
CA ASP A 106 -1.86 6.58 12.11
C ASP A 106 -2.13 5.17 12.69
N ILE A 107 -1.99 5.01 13.99
CA ILE A 107 -2.23 3.73 14.67
C ILE A 107 -3.71 3.33 14.51
N VAL A 108 -4.64 4.21 14.84
CA VAL A 108 -6.08 3.92 14.82
C VAL A 108 -6.58 3.65 13.41
N SER A 109 -6.20 4.48 12.42
CA SER A 109 -6.68 4.34 11.04
C SER A 109 -6.23 3.03 10.41
N ASN A 110 -4.98 2.64 10.61
CA ASN A 110 -4.44 1.38 10.09
C ASN A 110 -5.02 0.16 10.82
N PHE A 111 -5.26 0.27 12.13
CA PHE A 111 -5.98 -0.77 12.87
C PHE A 111 -7.39 -0.96 12.30
N VAL A 112 -8.16 0.11 12.18
CA VAL A 112 -9.57 0.03 11.76
C VAL A 112 -9.69 -0.57 10.36
N GLU A 113 -8.86 -0.17 9.42
CA GLU A 113 -8.91 -0.68 8.05
C GLU A 113 -8.59 -2.18 8.00
N VAL A 114 -7.58 -2.67 8.75
CA VAL A 114 -7.26 -4.10 8.84
C VAL A 114 -8.34 -4.87 9.61
N PHE A 115 -8.85 -4.33 10.71
CA PHE A 115 -9.92 -4.94 11.49
C PHE A 115 -11.15 -5.21 10.61
N LEU A 116 -11.63 -4.20 9.89
CA LEU A 116 -12.77 -4.33 8.98
C LEU A 116 -12.49 -5.32 7.84
N ALA A 117 -11.28 -5.32 7.31
CA ALA A 117 -10.89 -6.28 6.28
C ALA A 117 -10.90 -7.73 6.78
N ARG A 118 -10.74 -7.96 8.09
CA ARG A 118 -10.75 -9.29 8.73
C ARG A 118 -12.12 -9.73 9.26
N GLU A 119 -13.13 -8.87 9.22
CA GLU A 119 -14.44 -9.21 9.76
C GLU A 119 -15.08 -10.42 9.04
N GLY A 120 -15.55 -11.39 9.83
CA GLY A 120 -16.38 -12.51 9.38
C GLY A 120 -15.62 -13.62 8.63
N HIS A 121 -14.29 -13.69 8.76
CA HIS A 121 -13.47 -14.79 8.25
C HIS A 121 -12.13 -14.90 8.97
N ASP A 122 -11.47 -16.06 8.84
CA ASP A 122 -10.18 -16.37 9.47
C ASP A 122 -8.99 -16.35 8.47
N TYR A 123 -9.23 -16.01 7.21
CA TYR A 123 -8.16 -15.92 6.20
C TYR A 123 -7.28 -14.69 6.43
N PRO A 124 -5.98 -14.78 6.08
CA PRO A 124 -5.07 -13.67 6.26
C PRO A 124 -5.46 -12.47 5.38
N VAL A 125 -5.23 -11.29 5.91
CA VAL A 125 -5.33 -10.01 5.21
C VAL A 125 -3.94 -9.40 5.12
N GLY A 126 -3.61 -8.80 3.97
CA GLY A 126 -2.37 -8.08 3.76
C GLY A 126 -2.53 -6.57 3.89
N MET A 127 -1.42 -5.88 4.13
CA MET A 127 -1.30 -4.43 4.06
C MET A 127 -0.10 -4.06 3.19
N ASN A 128 -0.32 -3.21 2.19
CA ASN A 128 0.72 -2.74 1.28
C ASN A 128 1.16 -1.32 1.65
N TYR A 129 2.45 -1.13 1.84
CA TYR A 129 3.07 0.18 2.07
C TYR A 129 4.05 0.55 0.96
N LEU A 130 4.31 1.84 0.83
CA LEU A 130 5.34 2.39 -0.07
C LEU A 130 6.55 2.79 0.76
N GLU A 131 7.70 2.19 0.53
CA GLU A 131 8.93 2.49 1.28
C GLU A 131 9.27 3.98 1.28
N LYS A 132 8.96 4.70 0.22
CA LYS A 132 9.21 6.15 0.10
C LYS A 132 8.38 7.04 1.03
N ILE A 133 7.30 6.55 1.63
CA ILE A 133 6.50 7.30 2.63
C ILE A 133 7.05 6.98 4.03
N GLN A 134 8.31 7.31 4.26
CA GLN A 134 9.10 6.84 5.41
C GLN A 134 8.63 7.37 6.76
N THR A 135 8.10 8.59 6.80
CA THR A 135 7.69 9.28 8.04
C THR A 135 6.47 8.68 8.73
N ALA A 136 5.67 7.88 8.00
CA ALA A 136 4.47 7.22 8.54
C ALA A 136 4.72 5.76 8.98
N HIS A 137 5.80 5.11 8.55
CA HIS A 137 5.98 3.64 8.66
C HIS A 137 5.82 3.10 10.07
N LEU A 138 6.43 3.77 11.05
CA LEU A 138 6.54 3.24 12.41
C LEU A 138 5.16 3.05 13.04
N ALA A 139 4.34 4.08 13.05
CA ALA A 139 3.02 4.06 13.66
C ALA A 139 2.00 3.26 12.86
N THR A 140 2.00 3.40 11.53
CA THR A 140 1.03 2.72 10.64
C THR A 140 1.20 1.21 10.66
N ILE A 141 2.44 0.71 10.61
CA ILE A 141 2.74 -0.73 10.69
C ILE A 141 2.32 -1.29 12.06
N TYR A 142 2.60 -0.56 13.15
CA TYR A 142 2.17 -0.98 14.48
C TYR A 142 0.65 -1.06 14.59
N GLY A 143 -0.10 -0.07 14.08
CA GLY A 143 -1.56 -0.10 14.03
C GLY A 143 -2.11 -1.31 13.26
N ALA A 144 -1.53 -1.64 12.12
CA ALA A 144 -1.90 -2.82 11.35
C ALA A 144 -1.62 -4.13 12.10
N MET A 145 -0.49 -4.21 12.82
CA MET A 145 -0.13 -5.38 13.64
C MET A 145 -1.05 -5.56 14.84
N LEU A 146 -1.50 -4.49 15.48
CA LEU A 146 -2.51 -4.53 16.55
C LEU A 146 -3.82 -5.18 16.07
N ALA A 147 -4.22 -4.93 14.81
CA ALA A 147 -5.39 -5.55 14.21
C ALA A 147 -5.12 -6.99 13.71
N GLY A 148 -3.89 -7.50 13.83
CA GLY A 148 -3.51 -8.83 13.41
C GLY A 148 -3.37 -8.99 11.89
N VAL A 149 -2.78 -8.00 11.20
CA VAL A 149 -2.43 -8.14 9.79
C VAL A 149 -1.59 -9.41 9.56
N GLY A 150 -1.94 -10.20 8.55
CA GLY A 150 -1.26 -11.47 8.26
C GLY A 150 0.00 -11.32 7.39
N THR A 151 0.04 -10.27 6.55
CA THR A 151 1.15 -10.03 5.63
C THR A 151 1.37 -8.54 5.44
N VAL A 152 2.61 -8.08 5.56
CA VAL A 152 3.04 -6.73 5.14
C VAL A 152 3.75 -6.86 3.81
N ILE A 153 3.30 -6.11 2.81
CA ILE A 153 3.89 -6.05 1.46
C ILE A 153 4.47 -4.66 1.28
N MET A 154 5.71 -4.54 0.82
CA MET A 154 6.33 -3.24 0.64
C MET A 154 7.23 -3.19 -0.60
N GLY A 155 7.09 -2.09 -1.35
CA GLY A 155 7.90 -1.76 -2.52
C GLY A 155 8.11 -0.26 -2.65
N ALA A 156 8.39 0.20 -3.86
CA ALA A 156 8.74 1.59 -4.19
C ALA A 156 9.95 2.12 -3.40
N GLY A 157 10.93 1.24 -3.19
CA GLY A 157 12.18 1.47 -2.46
C GLY A 157 12.83 0.15 -2.06
N ILE A 158 13.74 0.19 -1.08
CA ILE A 158 14.49 -0.98 -0.61
C ILE A 158 14.28 -1.13 0.90
N PRO A 159 13.21 -1.81 1.34
CA PRO A 159 12.76 -1.83 2.74
C PRO A 159 13.57 -2.80 3.63
N LEU A 160 14.90 -2.67 3.66
CA LEU A 160 15.80 -3.58 4.38
C LEU A 160 15.57 -3.61 5.90
N LYS A 161 15.05 -2.53 6.47
CA LYS A 161 14.86 -2.40 7.92
C LYS A 161 13.47 -2.86 8.40
N ILE A 162 12.53 -3.06 7.50
CA ILE A 162 11.14 -3.40 7.86
C ILE A 162 11.00 -4.79 8.50
N PRO A 163 11.67 -5.86 8.02
CA PRO A 163 11.56 -7.17 8.66
C PRO A 163 11.93 -7.15 10.14
N GLY A 164 13.05 -6.50 10.51
CA GLY A 164 13.46 -6.39 11.92
C GLY A 164 12.54 -5.47 12.74
N LEU A 165 11.91 -4.47 12.11
CA LEU A 165 10.86 -3.66 12.74
C LEU A 165 9.66 -4.54 13.14
N LEU A 166 9.21 -5.42 12.24
CA LEU A 166 8.12 -6.36 12.53
C LEU A 166 8.49 -7.30 13.68
N ASP A 167 9.74 -7.81 13.70
CA ASP A 167 10.23 -8.67 14.76
C ASP A 167 10.22 -7.95 16.13
N GLY A 168 10.62 -6.68 16.17
CA GLY A 168 10.60 -5.87 17.40
C GLY A 168 9.20 -5.59 17.91
N TYR A 169 8.25 -5.30 17.01
CA TYR A 169 6.87 -4.98 17.36
C TYR A 169 6.09 -6.17 17.92
N VAL A 170 6.51 -7.40 17.70
CA VAL A 170 5.93 -8.58 18.37
C VAL A 170 5.92 -8.39 19.89
N GLU A 171 6.98 -7.82 20.46
CA GLU A 171 7.13 -7.58 21.90
C GLU A 171 6.96 -6.10 22.28
N HIS A 172 6.31 -5.30 21.45
CA HIS A 172 6.09 -3.86 21.65
C HIS A 172 7.38 -3.08 21.94
N LYS A 173 8.50 -3.48 21.31
CA LYS A 173 9.78 -2.79 21.45
C LYS A 173 9.76 -1.46 20.70
N SER A 174 10.52 -0.49 21.22
CA SER A 174 10.81 0.76 20.50
C SER A 174 11.54 0.48 19.19
N ALA A 175 11.29 1.34 18.21
CA ALA A 175 11.84 1.22 16.88
C ALA A 175 12.39 2.55 16.37
N GLU A 176 13.37 2.45 15.50
CA GLU A 176 14.02 3.56 14.83
C GLU A 176 14.01 3.34 13.31
N TYR A 177 13.77 4.40 12.58
CA TYR A 177 13.83 4.36 11.12
C TYR A 177 14.59 5.56 10.58
N THR A 178 15.71 5.33 9.90
CA THR A 178 16.48 6.40 9.26
C THR A 178 15.80 6.83 7.97
N ILE A 179 15.36 8.06 7.92
CA ILE A 179 14.69 8.69 6.78
C ILE A 179 15.74 9.16 5.79
N HIS A 180 15.53 8.86 4.51
CA HIS A 180 16.40 9.39 3.45
C HIS A 180 16.03 10.83 3.14
N VAL A 181 16.91 11.76 3.48
CA VAL A 181 16.73 13.20 3.26
C VAL A 181 17.72 13.67 2.20
N THR A 182 17.21 14.15 1.07
CA THR A 182 18.06 14.73 0.00
C THR A 182 18.68 16.04 0.48
N GLY A 183 19.99 16.11 0.47
CA GLY A 183 20.74 17.29 0.91
C GLY A 183 21.04 17.32 2.42
N ALA A 184 20.73 16.25 3.17
CA ALA A 184 21.19 16.13 4.54
C ALA A 184 22.73 16.16 4.61
N LEU A 185 23.27 16.85 5.61
CA LEU A 185 24.69 16.95 5.89
C LEU A 185 25.13 15.84 6.84
N GLU A 186 26.44 15.59 6.89
CA GLU A 186 27.01 14.69 7.88
C GLU A 186 26.76 15.22 9.30
N GLY A 187 26.13 14.42 10.15
CA GLY A 187 25.74 14.80 11.51
C GLY A 187 24.28 15.26 11.68
N ASP A 188 23.54 15.44 10.58
CA ASP A 188 22.10 15.70 10.68
C ASP A 188 21.37 14.50 11.24
N ASP A 189 20.50 14.73 12.23
CA ASP A 189 19.60 13.71 12.77
C ASP A 189 18.43 13.45 11.81
N THR A 190 18.52 12.36 11.05
CA THR A 190 17.49 11.90 10.12
C THR A 190 16.75 10.67 10.62
N THR A 191 16.86 10.31 11.90
CA THR A 191 16.25 9.12 12.46
C THR A 191 14.91 9.46 13.12
N ALA A 192 13.85 8.83 12.66
CA ALA A 192 12.54 8.85 13.31
C ALA A 192 12.51 7.78 14.41
N HIS A 193 11.83 8.08 15.53
CA HIS A 193 11.70 7.20 16.68
C HIS A 193 10.22 6.94 16.98
N PHE A 194 9.93 5.73 17.41
CA PHE A 194 8.60 5.36 17.88
C PHE A 194 8.71 4.30 18.97
N ASN A 195 8.07 4.57 20.11
CA ASN A 195 7.94 3.60 21.19
C ASN A 195 6.46 3.25 21.39
N PRO A 196 6.02 2.05 21.01
CA PRO A 196 4.63 1.63 21.20
C PRO A 196 4.10 1.84 22.63
N ARG A 197 4.96 1.63 23.64
CA ARG A 197 4.57 1.72 25.07
C ARG A 197 4.12 3.10 25.49
N ASP A 198 4.55 4.17 24.81
CA ASP A 198 4.13 5.54 25.07
C ASP A 198 2.67 5.81 24.67
N TYR A 199 2.09 4.89 23.88
CA TYR A 199 0.74 4.96 23.34
C TYR A 199 -0.20 3.89 23.91
N MET A 200 0.33 2.92 24.66
CA MET A 200 -0.47 1.84 25.26
C MET A 200 -1.20 2.36 26.52
N GLU A 201 -2.48 2.00 26.64
CA GLU A 201 -3.33 2.29 27.81
C GLU A 201 -3.44 1.10 28.77
N CYS A 202 -3.03 -0.08 28.31
CA CYS A 202 -2.99 -1.32 29.06
C CYS A 202 -1.87 -2.24 28.53
N GLU A 203 -1.46 -3.19 29.32
CA GLU A 203 -0.53 -4.22 28.87
C GLU A 203 -1.20 -5.14 27.84
N LEU A 204 -0.51 -5.43 26.77
CA LEU A 204 -0.92 -6.36 25.72
C LEU A 204 -0.01 -7.58 25.68
N ASN A 205 -0.58 -8.70 25.27
CA ASN A 205 0.21 -9.88 24.93
C ASN A 205 1.04 -9.60 23.67
N ALA A 206 2.10 -10.41 23.48
CA ALA A 206 2.89 -10.37 22.26
C ALA A 206 2.02 -10.46 21.00
N LEU A 207 2.33 -9.63 20.01
CA LEU A 207 1.62 -9.63 18.73
C LEU A 207 2.07 -10.80 17.85
N THR A 208 1.22 -11.19 16.92
CA THR A 208 1.62 -12.14 15.88
C THR A 208 2.46 -11.41 14.83
N ARG A 209 3.65 -11.93 14.55
CA ARG A 209 4.48 -11.39 13.47
C ARG A 209 3.83 -11.68 12.11
N PRO A 210 3.52 -10.64 11.30
CA PRO A 210 3.06 -10.86 9.95
C PRO A 210 4.18 -11.39 9.04
N ASN A 211 3.82 -12.07 7.96
CA ASN A 211 4.76 -12.31 6.87
C ASN A 211 5.21 -10.97 6.26
N PHE A 212 6.44 -10.92 5.77
CA PHE A 212 6.96 -9.79 5.03
C PHE A 212 7.26 -10.18 3.58
N PHE A 213 6.57 -9.56 2.63
CA PHE A 213 6.81 -9.73 1.20
C PHE A 213 7.43 -8.46 0.61
N ALA A 214 8.62 -8.59 0.03
CA ALA A 214 9.26 -7.48 -0.66
C ALA A 214 8.85 -7.44 -2.13
N ILE A 215 8.41 -6.27 -2.62
CA ILE A 215 8.18 -6.05 -4.04
C ILE A 215 9.53 -5.75 -4.69
N VAL A 216 9.88 -6.52 -5.70
CA VAL A 216 11.17 -6.44 -6.38
C VAL A 216 10.98 -6.44 -7.89
N SER A 217 11.82 -5.68 -8.59
CA SER A 217 11.81 -5.58 -10.06
C SER A 217 13.08 -6.14 -10.69
N SER A 218 13.89 -6.89 -9.93
CA SER A 218 15.14 -7.44 -10.44
C SER A 218 15.73 -8.52 -9.55
N ASN A 219 16.48 -9.45 -10.12
CA ASN A 219 17.21 -10.48 -9.38
C ASN A 219 18.21 -9.89 -8.38
N THR A 220 18.86 -8.78 -8.71
CA THR A 220 19.78 -8.11 -7.78
C THR A 220 19.04 -7.59 -6.54
N LEU A 221 17.88 -6.96 -6.73
CA LEU A 221 17.07 -6.47 -5.62
C LEU A 221 16.50 -7.63 -4.80
N ALA A 222 16.01 -8.68 -5.45
CA ALA A 222 15.56 -9.91 -4.80
C ALA A 222 16.64 -10.51 -3.90
N THR A 223 17.85 -10.69 -4.44
CA THR A 223 19.01 -11.19 -3.69
C THR A 223 19.39 -10.27 -2.53
N THR A 224 19.32 -8.96 -2.75
CA THR A 224 19.62 -7.96 -1.70
C THR A 224 18.62 -8.06 -0.56
N MET A 225 17.33 -8.15 -0.87
CA MET A 225 16.30 -8.29 0.16
C MET A 225 16.46 -9.57 0.97
N VAL A 226 16.63 -10.72 0.31
CA VAL A 226 16.75 -12.02 0.99
C VAL A 226 18.02 -12.11 1.84
N LYS A 227 19.15 -11.53 1.38
CA LYS A 227 20.46 -11.70 2.04
C LYS A 227 20.86 -10.59 3.01
N LYS A 228 20.28 -9.37 2.86
CA LYS A 228 20.74 -8.19 3.59
C LYS A 228 19.68 -7.51 4.45
N ALA A 229 18.42 -7.95 4.38
CA ALA A 229 17.41 -7.45 5.31
C ALA A 229 17.78 -7.78 6.75
N ASN A 230 17.40 -6.89 7.67
CA ASN A 230 17.73 -7.04 9.12
C ASN A 230 16.83 -8.04 9.85
N GLY A 231 15.98 -8.77 9.13
CA GLY A 231 15.07 -9.81 9.64
C GLY A 231 14.58 -10.67 8.50
N ARG A 232 13.60 -11.56 8.78
CA ARG A 232 13.13 -12.57 7.83
C ARG A 232 12.28 -11.96 6.72
N VAL A 233 12.64 -12.24 5.47
CA VAL A 233 11.82 -12.02 4.28
C VAL A 233 11.09 -13.33 3.96
N ASP A 234 9.75 -13.29 4.03
CA ASP A 234 8.91 -14.48 3.90
C ASP A 234 8.48 -14.76 2.45
N GLY A 235 8.66 -13.78 1.56
CA GLY A 235 8.34 -13.93 0.14
C GLY A 235 8.71 -12.71 -0.68
N LEU A 236 8.61 -12.86 -1.99
CA LEU A 236 8.88 -11.81 -2.97
C LEU A 236 7.68 -11.64 -3.90
N VAL A 237 7.30 -10.38 -4.16
CA VAL A 237 6.42 -10.04 -5.28
C VAL A 237 7.29 -9.48 -6.39
N VAL A 238 7.32 -10.18 -7.52
CA VAL A 238 8.20 -9.86 -8.65
C VAL A 238 7.42 -9.06 -9.67
N GLU A 239 7.71 -7.78 -9.73
CA GLU A 239 6.93 -6.82 -10.51
C GLU A 239 7.60 -6.53 -11.86
N MET A 240 6.90 -6.91 -12.94
CA MET A 240 7.33 -6.63 -14.32
C MET A 240 6.96 -5.20 -14.72
N GLN A 241 7.61 -4.69 -15.79
CA GLN A 241 7.30 -3.36 -16.35
C GLN A 241 5.85 -3.18 -16.85
N THR A 242 5.12 -4.27 -16.99
CA THR A 242 3.69 -4.30 -17.37
C THR A 242 2.76 -4.12 -16.18
N ALA A 243 3.28 -4.09 -14.94
CA ALA A 243 2.47 -3.87 -13.75
C ALA A 243 1.83 -2.48 -13.75
N GLY A 244 0.64 -2.37 -13.17
CA GLY A 244 -0.05 -1.10 -12.95
C GLY A 244 0.62 -0.25 -11.87
N GLY A 245 0.29 1.05 -11.83
CA GLY A 245 0.84 1.98 -10.86
C GLY A 245 2.31 2.36 -11.13
N HIS A 246 3.11 2.45 -10.06
CA HIS A 246 4.53 2.76 -10.16
C HIS A 246 5.32 1.59 -10.74
N ASN A 247 6.18 1.88 -11.71
CA ASN A 247 7.13 0.90 -12.25
C ASN A 247 8.56 1.30 -11.89
N ALA A 248 9.44 0.32 -11.73
CA ALA A 248 10.87 0.59 -11.70
C ALA A 248 11.30 1.25 -13.01
N PRO A 249 12.17 2.28 -12.98
CA PRO A 249 12.71 2.83 -14.21
C PRO A 249 13.58 1.80 -14.94
N PRO A 250 13.70 1.90 -16.27
CA PRO A 250 14.63 1.09 -17.04
C PRO A 250 16.07 1.19 -16.50
N ARG A 251 16.83 0.11 -16.58
CA ARG A 251 18.21 0.08 -16.12
C ARG A 251 19.14 0.85 -17.06
N GLY A 252 19.90 1.75 -16.50
CA GLY A 252 20.80 2.64 -17.22
C GLY A 252 20.17 4.01 -17.48
N LYS A 253 20.58 4.67 -18.58
CA LYS A 253 20.01 5.95 -18.98
C LYS A 253 18.61 5.73 -19.56
N MET A 254 17.61 6.38 -18.99
CA MET A 254 16.25 6.33 -19.51
C MET A 254 16.19 6.81 -20.96
N GLN A 255 15.62 5.99 -21.82
CA GLN A 255 15.28 6.32 -23.19
C GLN A 255 13.76 6.30 -23.32
N LEU A 256 13.23 7.20 -24.12
CA LEU A 256 11.79 7.28 -24.38
C LEU A 256 11.50 6.87 -25.82
N SER A 257 10.38 6.21 -26.00
CA SER A 257 9.80 5.93 -27.32
C SER A 257 9.29 7.21 -27.98
N ASP A 258 8.90 7.15 -29.25
CA ASP A 258 8.24 8.26 -29.95
C ASP A 258 6.91 8.67 -29.26
N ALA A 259 6.28 7.76 -28.53
CA ALA A 259 5.10 8.03 -27.71
C ALA A 259 5.44 8.68 -26.34
N GLY A 260 6.71 8.81 -25.97
CA GLY A 260 7.16 9.38 -24.70
C GLY A 260 7.17 8.38 -23.53
N GLU A 261 7.01 7.09 -23.77
CA GLU A 261 7.07 6.04 -22.75
C GLU A 261 8.49 5.51 -22.56
N PRO A 262 8.86 5.08 -21.35
CA PRO A 262 10.15 4.44 -21.08
C PRO A 262 10.34 3.17 -21.91
N ILE A 263 11.54 3.02 -22.50
CA ILE A 263 11.93 1.81 -23.23
C ILE A 263 12.68 0.89 -22.27
N TYR A 264 12.14 -0.31 -22.09
CA TYR A 264 12.76 -1.40 -21.31
C TYR A 264 13.51 -2.35 -22.23
N GLY A 265 14.63 -2.88 -21.76
CA GLY A 265 15.50 -3.77 -22.54
C GLY A 265 15.78 -5.10 -21.83
N GLU A 266 16.69 -5.89 -22.40
CA GLU A 266 17.08 -7.20 -21.87
C GLU A 266 17.59 -7.14 -20.40
N ARG A 267 18.19 -6.02 -19.99
CA ARG A 267 18.68 -5.82 -18.62
C ARG A 267 17.55 -5.72 -17.58
N ASP A 268 16.34 -5.42 -18.04
CA ASP A 268 15.15 -5.31 -17.21
C ASP A 268 14.41 -6.64 -17.07
N ALA A 269 14.80 -7.65 -17.86
CA ALA A 269 14.24 -8.98 -17.78
C ALA A 269 14.62 -9.67 -16.46
N ILE A 270 13.66 -10.40 -15.90
CA ILE A 270 13.82 -11.20 -14.69
C ILE A 270 14.20 -12.62 -15.07
N ASP A 271 15.26 -13.12 -14.46
CA ASP A 271 15.68 -14.52 -14.54
C ASP A 271 14.99 -15.32 -13.44
N ILE A 272 13.97 -16.09 -13.83
CA ILE A 272 13.15 -16.88 -12.90
C ILE A 272 13.95 -17.99 -12.23
N ALA A 273 14.91 -18.61 -12.93
CA ALA A 273 15.74 -19.67 -12.35
C ALA A 273 16.55 -19.14 -11.13
N LYS A 274 17.10 -17.93 -11.25
CA LYS A 274 17.79 -17.27 -10.14
C LYS A 274 16.87 -16.89 -8.99
N LEU A 275 15.59 -16.64 -9.23
CA LEU A 275 14.63 -16.43 -8.13
C LEU A 275 14.37 -17.73 -7.38
N CYS A 276 14.21 -18.85 -8.09
CA CYS A 276 14.04 -20.17 -7.49
C CYS A 276 15.25 -20.54 -6.57
N GLU A 277 16.46 -20.18 -6.97
CA GLU A 277 17.69 -20.42 -6.18
C GLU A 277 17.71 -19.67 -4.82
N LEU A 278 16.90 -18.61 -4.67
CA LEU A 278 16.83 -17.87 -3.39
C LEU A 278 16.10 -18.64 -2.29
N GLY A 279 15.33 -19.68 -2.63
CA GLY A 279 14.65 -20.54 -1.67
C GLY A 279 13.50 -19.90 -0.89
N VAL A 280 13.01 -18.74 -1.32
CA VAL A 280 11.82 -18.08 -0.77
C VAL A 280 10.69 -18.08 -1.80
N PRO A 281 9.42 -18.25 -1.39
CA PRO A 281 8.30 -18.20 -2.30
C PRO A 281 8.23 -16.84 -3.00
N PHE A 282 7.78 -16.83 -4.26
CA PHE A 282 7.59 -15.59 -5.01
C PHE A 282 6.31 -15.62 -5.85
N TRP A 283 5.74 -14.46 -6.07
CA TRP A 283 4.56 -14.22 -6.89
C TRP A 283 4.92 -13.32 -8.05
N LEU A 284 4.43 -13.64 -9.26
CA LEU A 284 4.67 -12.84 -10.45
C LEU A 284 3.56 -11.79 -10.60
N ALA A 285 3.94 -10.54 -10.89
CA ALA A 285 3.04 -9.41 -11.05
C ALA A 285 3.31 -8.66 -12.36
N GLY A 286 2.25 -8.07 -12.93
CA GLY A 286 2.30 -7.36 -14.20
C GLY A 286 1.82 -8.21 -15.38
N GLY A 287 0.53 -8.01 -15.76
CA GLY A 287 -0.09 -8.74 -16.86
C GLY A 287 -0.49 -10.18 -16.56
N TYR A 288 -0.50 -10.59 -15.29
CA TYR A 288 -0.82 -11.97 -14.88
C TYR A 288 -2.31 -12.19 -14.53
N GLY A 289 -3.20 -11.25 -14.77
CA GLY A 289 -4.62 -11.36 -14.43
C GLY A 289 -5.44 -12.28 -15.36
N HIS A 290 -4.89 -13.42 -15.78
CA HIS A 290 -5.50 -14.40 -16.65
C HIS A 290 -5.25 -15.83 -16.14
N PRO A 291 -6.21 -16.79 -16.29
CA PRO A 291 -6.03 -18.18 -15.84
C PRO A 291 -4.80 -18.86 -16.43
N GLU A 292 -4.54 -18.65 -17.72
CA GLU A 292 -3.37 -19.21 -18.42
C GLU A 292 -2.07 -18.66 -17.82
N LYS A 293 -2.04 -17.38 -17.47
CA LYS A 293 -0.87 -16.75 -16.85
C LYS A 293 -0.60 -17.26 -15.44
N LEU A 294 -1.65 -17.58 -14.68
CA LEU A 294 -1.49 -18.28 -13.42
C LEU A 294 -0.84 -19.64 -13.61
N SER A 295 -1.33 -20.44 -14.58
CA SER A 295 -0.76 -21.74 -14.89
C SER A 295 0.70 -21.64 -15.33
N GLU A 296 1.04 -20.66 -16.16
CA GLU A 296 2.42 -20.37 -16.59
C GLU A 296 3.31 -20.01 -15.38
N ALA A 297 2.85 -19.16 -14.49
CA ALA A 297 3.60 -18.76 -13.30
C ALA A 297 3.90 -19.95 -12.38
N LEU A 298 2.89 -20.78 -12.11
CA LEU A 298 3.06 -21.99 -11.31
C LEU A 298 4.04 -22.98 -11.97
N ALA A 299 3.96 -23.16 -13.29
CA ALA A 299 4.88 -24.01 -14.04
C ALA A 299 6.34 -23.50 -14.00
N GLN A 300 6.54 -22.20 -13.83
CA GLN A 300 7.86 -21.57 -13.64
C GLN A 300 8.39 -21.65 -12.21
N GLY A 301 7.65 -22.23 -11.27
CA GLY A 301 8.04 -22.38 -9.88
C GLY A 301 7.59 -21.21 -8.96
N ALA A 302 6.77 -20.28 -9.46
CA ALA A 302 6.16 -19.26 -8.60
C ALA A 302 5.13 -19.90 -7.66
N ALA A 303 4.93 -19.31 -6.48
CA ALA A 303 3.86 -19.69 -5.56
C ALA A 303 2.48 -19.24 -6.05
N GLY A 304 2.44 -18.28 -6.96
CA GLY A 304 1.23 -17.72 -7.53
C GLY A 304 1.48 -16.41 -8.28
N ILE A 305 0.44 -15.59 -8.33
CA ILE A 305 0.45 -14.29 -9.03
C ILE A 305 -0.05 -13.17 -8.12
N GLN A 306 0.39 -11.92 -8.39
CA GLN A 306 -0.27 -10.72 -7.88
C GLN A 306 -1.00 -10.02 -9.02
N VAL A 307 -2.25 -9.65 -8.78
CA VAL A 307 -3.14 -8.99 -9.74
C VAL A 307 -3.63 -7.67 -9.14
N GLY A 308 -3.52 -6.59 -9.89
CA GLY A 308 -4.02 -5.26 -9.51
C GLY A 308 -5.25 -4.87 -10.32
N THR A 309 -5.05 -4.52 -11.60
CA THR A 309 -6.04 -3.85 -12.45
C THR A 309 -7.41 -4.56 -12.53
N ALA A 310 -7.46 -5.90 -12.56
CA ALA A 310 -8.74 -6.62 -12.58
C ALA A 310 -9.54 -6.36 -11.29
N PHE A 311 -8.86 -6.30 -10.14
CA PHE A 311 -9.49 -5.98 -8.85
C PHE A 311 -9.85 -4.50 -8.70
N GLU A 312 -9.15 -3.60 -9.41
CA GLU A 312 -9.47 -2.17 -9.42
C GLU A 312 -10.89 -1.92 -9.97
N PHE A 313 -11.35 -2.76 -10.90
CA PHE A 313 -12.68 -2.69 -11.48
C PHE A 313 -13.74 -3.52 -10.74
N ALA A 314 -13.38 -4.23 -9.68
CA ALA A 314 -14.35 -4.93 -8.83
C ALA A 314 -15.30 -3.93 -8.15
N GLU A 315 -16.50 -4.39 -7.83
CA GLU A 315 -17.54 -3.57 -7.17
C GLU A 315 -17.02 -3.02 -5.82
N GLU A 316 -16.31 -3.84 -5.07
CA GLU A 316 -15.79 -3.53 -3.74
C GLU A 316 -14.61 -2.55 -3.74
N SER A 317 -13.98 -2.31 -4.89
CA SER A 317 -12.87 -1.36 -4.97
C SER A 317 -13.32 0.07 -4.73
N GLY A 318 -12.42 0.90 -4.18
CA GLY A 318 -12.70 2.31 -3.92
C GLY A 318 -12.54 3.23 -5.15
N LEU A 319 -12.28 2.69 -6.34
CA LEU A 319 -12.27 3.50 -7.56
C LEU A 319 -13.66 4.08 -7.81
N ARG A 320 -13.74 5.33 -8.23
CA ARG A 320 -15.01 6.00 -8.55
C ARG A 320 -15.80 5.20 -9.57
N GLU A 321 -17.08 5.02 -9.31
CA GLU A 321 -17.98 4.19 -10.12
C GLU A 321 -18.11 4.66 -11.58
N ASP A 322 -18.14 5.98 -11.79
CA ASP A 322 -18.16 6.57 -13.13
C ASP A 322 -16.89 6.25 -13.93
N TYR A 323 -15.72 6.27 -13.28
CA TYR A 323 -14.46 5.90 -13.90
C TYR A 323 -14.40 4.38 -14.22
N LYS A 324 -14.84 3.52 -13.27
CA LYS A 324 -14.93 2.07 -13.52
C LYS A 324 -15.76 1.79 -14.77
N ARG A 325 -16.99 2.30 -14.82
CA ARG A 325 -17.91 2.06 -15.93
C ARG A 325 -17.34 2.55 -17.26
N THR A 326 -16.78 3.75 -17.29
CA THR A 326 -16.22 4.31 -18.51
C THR A 326 -15.02 3.53 -19.02
N LEU A 327 -14.08 3.15 -18.10
CA LEU A 327 -12.90 2.38 -18.48
C LEU A 327 -13.27 0.95 -18.90
N LEU A 328 -14.21 0.29 -18.22
CA LEU A 328 -14.72 -1.03 -18.62
C LEU A 328 -15.38 -0.99 -20.00
N ALA A 329 -16.21 0.03 -20.28
CA ALA A 329 -16.82 0.19 -21.61
C ALA A 329 -15.76 0.39 -22.69
N LYS A 330 -14.72 1.19 -22.43
CA LYS A 330 -13.58 1.36 -23.34
C LYS A 330 -12.80 0.06 -23.54
N ALA A 331 -12.57 -0.72 -22.45
CA ALA A 331 -11.87 -1.99 -22.53
C ALA A 331 -12.65 -3.02 -23.37
N ILE A 332 -13.95 -3.13 -23.17
CA ILE A 332 -14.83 -4.02 -23.95
C ILE A 332 -14.81 -3.62 -25.45
N ALA A 333 -14.79 -2.33 -25.73
CA ALA A 333 -14.70 -1.80 -27.10
C ALA A 333 -13.29 -1.89 -27.72
N GLY A 334 -12.29 -2.37 -27.01
CA GLY A 334 -10.87 -2.37 -27.45
C GLY A 334 -10.26 -0.98 -27.57
N ALA A 335 -10.87 0.03 -26.92
CA ALA A 335 -10.47 1.44 -27.01
C ALA A 335 -9.75 1.93 -25.73
N ALA A 336 -9.53 1.08 -24.74
CA ALA A 336 -8.80 1.44 -23.55
C ALA A 336 -7.33 1.71 -23.89
N GLN A 337 -6.81 2.84 -23.39
CA GLN A 337 -5.41 3.21 -23.57
C GLN A 337 -4.76 3.42 -22.21
N VAL A 338 -3.61 2.81 -22.03
CA VAL A 338 -2.75 3.00 -20.86
C VAL A 338 -1.41 3.53 -21.33
N PHE A 339 -0.93 4.57 -20.67
CA PHE A 339 0.33 5.24 -20.98
C PHE A 339 1.26 5.16 -19.77
N THR A 340 2.51 4.80 -19.98
CA THR A 340 3.53 4.82 -18.93
C THR A 340 4.19 6.20 -18.89
N ASP A 341 3.72 7.04 -18.00
CA ASP A 341 4.21 8.41 -17.87
C ASP A 341 5.43 8.46 -16.95
N PRO A 342 6.62 8.89 -17.43
CA PRO A 342 7.82 9.01 -16.61
C PRO A 342 7.77 10.17 -15.60
N LEU A 343 6.80 11.09 -15.72
CA LEU A 343 6.72 12.33 -14.94
C LEU A 343 5.47 12.44 -14.06
N ALA A 344 4.45 11.56 -14.24
CA ALA A 344 3.18 11.67 -13.53
C ALA A 344 3.31 11.46 -12.03
N SER A 345 4.23 10.61 -11.59
CA SER A 345 4.41 10.34 -10.17
C SER A 345 5.31 11.39 -9.50
N PRO A 346 4.87 11.98 -8.37
CA PRO A 346 5.72 12.86 -7.56
C PRO A 346 6.96 12.14 -7.00
N THR A 347 6.94 10.82 -6.95
CA THR A 347 8.07 9.99 -6.51
C THR A 347 9.12 9.78 -7.62
N ARG A 348 8.90 10.33 -8.82
CA ARG A 348 9.77 10.23 -10.01
C ARG A 348 9.95 8.80 -10.54
N PHE A 349 9.01 7.91 -10.26
CA PHE A 349 8.91 6.60 -10.91
C PHE A 349 8.00 6.70 -12.13
N PRO A 350 8.27 5.97 -13.22
CA PRO A 350 7.29 5.79 -14.29
C PRO A 350 5.97 5.28 -13.72
N PHE A 351 4.86 5.82 -14.19
CA PHE A 351 3.54 5.52 -13.66
C PHE A 351 2.54 5.21 -14.76
N LYS A 352 1.76 4.13 -14.62
CA LYS A 352 0.71 3.76 -15.55
C LYS A 352 -0.50 4.68 -15.39
N VAL A 353 -0.84 5.38 -16.47
CA VAL A 353 -1.99 6.30 -16.54
C VAL A 353 -2.98 5.78 -17.54
N ALA A 354 -4.20 5.44 -17.10
CA ALA A 354 -5.30 5.16 -18.00
C ALA A 354 -5.84 6.46 -18.58
N ARG A 355 -5.94 6.56 -19.91
CA ARG A 355 -6.45 7.78 -20.58
C ARG A 355 -7.95 7.83 -20.50
N LEU A 356 -8.45 8.85 -19.83
CA LEU A 356 -9.88 9.11 -19.64
C LEU A 356 -10.18 10.58 -19.89
N GLU A 357 -11.06 10.83 -20.86
CA GLU A 357 -11.46 12.17 -21.28
C GLU A 357 -12.05 12.99 -20.12
N GLY A 358 -11.74 14.27 -20.05
CA GLY A 358 -12.16 15.19 -19.02
C GLY A 358 -11.49 14.99 -17.67
N THR A 359 -10.43 14.20 -17.59
CA THR A 359 -9.70 13.94 -16.34
C THR A 359 -8.26 14.45 -16.41
N GLY A 360 -7.56 14.46 -15.27
CA GLY A 360 -6.15 14.84 -15.19
C GLY A 360 -5.19 13.91 -15.95
N SER A 361 -5.68 12.88 -16.64
CA SER A 361 -4.89 12.08 -17.59
C SER A 361 -4.64 12.82 -18.93
N GLU A 362 -5.37 13.93 -19.18
CA GLU A 362 -5.15 14.82 -20.30
C GLU A 362 -4.31 16.02 -19.86
N ALA A 363 -3.30 16.37 -20.64
CA ALA A 363 -2.31 17.39 -20.25
C ALA A 363 -2.90 18.78 -20.06
N ASP A 364 -3.86 19.19 -20.89
CA ASP A 364 -4.58 20.46 -20.82
C ASP A 364 -5.51 20.53 -19.61
N VAL A 365 -6.28 19.47 -19.33
CA VAL A 365 -7.12 19.35 -18.13
C VAL A 365 -6.23 19.38 -16.88
N TYR A 366 -5.12 18.66 -16.88
CA TYR A 366 -4.15 18.67 -15.78
C TYR A 366 -3.57 20.06 -15.54
N ALA A 367 -3.21 20.78 -16.61
CA ALA A 367 -2.65 22.13 -16.52
C ALA A 367 -3.68 23.17 -16.02
N ALA A 368 -4.93 23.04 -16.46
CA ALA A 368 -6.01 23.97 -16.13
C ALA A 368 -6.62 23.77 -14.73
N ARG A 369 -6.37 22.61 -14.09
CA ARG A 369 -6.97 22.31 -12.79
C ARG A 369 -6.53 23.29 -11.69
N PRO A 370 -7.41 23.71 -10.78
CA PRO A 370 -7.01 24.46 -9.60
C PRO A 370 -6.11 23.57 -8.71
N ARG A 371 -5.01 24.14 -8.25
CA ARG A 371 -4.10 23.46 -7.33
C ARG A 371 -4.38 23.97 -5.92
N ILE A 372 -5.12 23.18 -5.16
CA ILE A 372 -5.45 23.47 -3.77
C ILE A 372 -4.68 22.46 -2.92
N CYS A 373 -3.81 22.96 -2.05
CA CYS A 373 -3.20 22.13 -1.02
C CYS A 373 -4.08 22.19 0.22
N ASP A 374 -4.68 21.07 0.58
CA ASP A 374 -5.49 20.89 1.80
C ASP A 374 -4.79 20.01 2.84
N LEU A 375 -3.49 19.84 2.70
CA LEU A 375 -2.66 19.06 3.61
C LEU A 375 -1.98 19.91 4.69
N GLY A 376 -2.32 21.18 4.81
CA GLY A 376 -1.77 22.09 5.83
C GLY A 376 -0.60 22.93 5.36
#